data_a685aef8bf6e1ebb752342501938c160
#
_entry.id   a685aef8bf6e1ebb752342501938c160
#
_cell.length_a   1.000
_cell.length_b   1.000
_cell.length_c   1.000
_cell.angle_alpha   90.00
_cell.angle_beta   90.00
_cell.angle_gamma   90.00
#
_symmetry.space_group_name_H-M   'P 1'
#
loop_
_entity.id
_entity.type
_entity.pdbx_description
1 polymer ?
#
loop_
_entity_poly.entity_id
_entity_poly.type
_entity_poly.pdbx_seq_one_letter_code
_entity_poly.pdbx_strand_id
1 'polypeptide(L)'
;MRVERGGELWNLAELLRLKGEFLLQEAGDQSISAAEKCFVRALDVARRQGALFWELRSALSLARLRVRQGRRDDVRPILAPVYHKFTEGFETADMRAARAMLESAPPRRIGAPVKKAS
;
A
#
# COMPACT_ATOMS: atom_id res chain seq x y z
N MET A 1 -2.99 12.60 -23.15
CA MET A 1 -3.91 13.63 -22.66
C MET A 1 -4.02 13.57 -21.14
N ARG A 2 -4.09 14.70 -20.53
CA ARG A 2 -4.14 14.79 -19.09
C ARG A 2 -5.57 14.99 -18.60
N VAL A 3 -5.93 14.26 -17.57
CA VAL A 3 -7.24 14.37 -16.94
C VAL A 3 -7.03 14.73 -15.48
N GLU A 4 -7.77 15.69 -15.00
CA GLU A 4 -7.69 16.13 -13.61
C GLU A 4 -8.99 15.89 -12.89
N ARG A 5 -8.89 15.58 -11.62
CA ARG A 5 -10.03 15.44 -10.72
C ARG A 5 -9.73 16.25 -9.49
N GLY A 6 -10.58 17.26 -9.24
CA GLY A 6 -10.40 18.11 -8.08
C GLY A 6 -9.05 18.77 -8.05
N GLY A 7 -8.50 19.09 -9.22
CA GLY A 7 -7.22 19.76 -9.32
C GLY A 7 -6.02 18.86 -9.31
N GLU A 8 -6.22 17.55 -9.26
CA GLU A 8 -5.11 16.60 -9.24
C GLU A 8 -4.92 15.95 -10.59
N LEU A 9 -3.67 15.61 -10.90
CA LEU A 9 -3.37 14.83 -12.08
C LEU A 9 -3.92 13.42 -11.92
N TRP A 10 -4.41 12.84 -13.02
CA TRP A 10 -4.99 11.51 -12.98
C TRP A 10 -3.97 10.45 -12.56
N ASN A 11 -2.67 10.68 -12.79
CA ASN A 11 -1.62 9.71 -12.47
C ASN A 11 -0.82 10.10 -11.23
N LEU A 12 -1.33 11.02 -10.41
CA LEU A 12 -0.57 11.50 -9.26
C LEU A 12 -0.21 10.39 -8.29
N ALA A 13 -1.14 9.45 -8.07
CA ALA A 13 -0.87 8.35 -7.15
C ALA A 13 0.36 7.56 -7.59
N GLU A 14 0.45 7.25 -8.88
CA GLU A 14 1.59 6.47 -9.36
C GLU A 14 2.88 7.26 -9.28
N LEU A 15 2.83 8.56 -9.57
CA LEU A 15 4.02 9.40 -9.45
C LEU A 15 4.53 9.45 -8.01
N LEU A 16 3.62 9.55 -7.06
CA LEU A 16 3.99 9.55 -5.64
C LEU A 16 4.58 8.21 -5.23
N ARG A 17 3.97 7.11 -5.69
CA ARG A 17 4.49 5.79 -5.38
C ARG A 17 5.90 5.61 -5.92
N LEU A 18 6.13 6.02 -7.17
CA LEU A 18 7.45 5.90 -7.77
C LEU A 18 8.48 6.75 -7.04
N LYS A 19 8.08 7.94 -6.60
CA LYS A 19 8.98 8.76 -5.79
C LYS A 19 9.36 8.06 -4.50
N GLY A 20 8.38 7.41 -3.85
CA GLY A 20 8.66 6.66 -2.64
C GLY A 20 9.62 5.52 -2.89
N GLU A 21 9.42 4.77 -3.99
CA GLU A 21 10.33 3.68 -4.31
C GLU A 21 11.74 4.19 -4.57
N PHE A 22 11.84 5.33 -5.24
CA PHE A 22 13.14 5.93 -5.49
C PHE A 22 13.84 6.31 -4.17
N LEU A 23 13.07 6.90 -3.25
CA LEU A 23 13.63 7.30 -1.95
C LEU A 23 14.11 6.11 -1.14
N LEU A 24 13.47 4.96 -1.30
CA LEU A 24 13.91 3.76 -0.57
C LEU A 24 15.27 3.25 -1.02
N GLN A 25 15.73 3.65 -2.20
CA GLN A 25 17.04 3.27 -2.68
C GLN A 25 18.14 4.05 -2.02
N GLU A 26 17.81 5.13 -1.33
CA GLU A 26 18.80 5.93 -0.62
C GLU A 26 18.93 5.40 0.81
N ALA A 27 20.12 5.57 1.36
CA ALA A 27 20.36 5.14 2.73
C ALA A 27 19.86 6.18 3.71
N GLY A 28 19.38 5.73 4.86
CA GLY A 28 19.08 6.62 5.95
C GLY A 28 17.62 6.63 6.36
N ASP A 29 17.42 6.95 7.63
CA ASP A 29 16.09 6.93 8.21
C ASP A 29 15.19 8.02 7.64
N GLN A 30 15.78 9.15 7.23
CA GLN A 30 14.99 10.22 6.67
C GLN A 30 14.39 9.84 5.31
N SER A 31 15.17 9.10 4.49
CA SER A 31 14.67 8.65 3.22
C SER A 31 13.55 7.64 3.38
N ILE A 32 13.67 6.76 4.37
CA ILE A 32 12.62 5.79 4.65
C ILE A 32 11.35 6.49 5.10
N SER A 33 11.49 7.48 5.99
CA SER A 33 10.33 8.25 6.46
C SER A 33 9.67 9.01 5.31
N ALA A 34 10.47 9.60 4.43
CA ALA A 34 9.94 10.33 3.28
C ALA A 34 9.23 9.38 2.31
N ALA A 35 9.80 8.19 2.12
CA ALA A 35 9.17 7.19 1.25
C ALA A 35 7.82 6.75 1.82
N GLU A 36 7.76 6.54 3.12
CA GLU A 36 6.51 6.17 3.76
C GLU A 36 5.43 7.21 3.51
N LYS A 37 5.79 8.49 3.67
CA LYS A 37 4.84 9.57 3.43
C LYS A 37 4.36 9.58 1.99
N CYS A 38 5.24 9.30 1.04
CA CYS A 38 4.86 9.21 -0.36
C CYS A 38 3.87 8.08 -0.61
N PHE A 39 4.11 6.92 -0.02
CA PHE A 39 3.20 5.78 -0.21
C PHE A 39 1.83 6.04 0.43
N VAL A 40 1.82 6.61 1.62
CA VAL A 40 0.56 6.92 2.31
C VAL A 40 -0.24 7.92 1.48
N ARG A 41 0.43 8.95 0.98
CA ARG A 41 -0.25 9.95 0.16
C ARG A 41 -0.71 9.36 -1.16
N ALA A 42 0.11 8.49 -1.78
CA ALA A 42 -0.28 7.84 -3.03
C ALA A 42 -1.55 7.02 -2.84
N LEU A 43 -1.60 6.28 -1.75
CA LEU A 43 -2.78 5.47 -1.43
C LEU A 43 -4.02 6.34 -1.25
N ASP A 44 -3.87 7.45 -0.53
CA ASP A 44 -4.97 8.37 -0.31
C ASP A 44 -5.47 8.99 -1.62
N VAL A 45 -4.55 9.42 -2.47
CA VAL A 45 -4.90 10.00 -3.76
C VAL A 45 -5.65 8.97 -4.62
N ALA A 46 -5.15 7.75 -4.67
CA ALA A 46 -5.80 6.71 -5.46
C ALA A 46 -7.22 6.44 -4.96
N ARG A 47 -7.40 6.43 -3.64
CA ARG A 47 -8.74 6.23 -3.07
C ARG A 47 -9.69 7.36 -3.46
N ARG A 48 -9.22 8.60 -3.35
CA ARG A 48 -10.06 9.75 -3.68
C ARG A 48 -10.42 9.76 -5.16
N GLN A 49 -9.53 9.31 -6.01
CA GLN A 49 -9.77 9.27 -7.45
C GLN A 49 -10.54 8.04 -7.89
N GLY A 50 -10.76 7.09 -7.00
CA GLY A 50 -11.40 5.84 -7.37
C GLY A 50 -10.56 5.00 -8.29
N ALA A 51 -9.23 5.17 -8.25
CA ALA A 51 -8.30 4.47 -9.14
C ALA A 51 -7.85 3.17 -8.48
N LEU A 52 -8.69 2.15 -8.60
CA LEU A 52 -8.52 0.90 -7.87
C LEU A 52 -7.17 0.22 -8.13
N PHE A 53 -6.76 0.20 -9.40
CA PHE A 53 -5.49 -0.43 -9.74
C PHE A 53 -4.32 0.27 -9.06
N TRP A 54 -4.33 1.59 -9.03
CA TRP A 54 -3.25 2.34 -8.39
C TRP A 54 -3.37 2.30 -6.88
N GLU A 55 -4.59 2.18 -6.36
CA GLU A 55 -4.75 1.95 -4.93
C GLU A 55 -4.06 0.66 -4.53
N LEU A 56 -4.24 -0.39 -5.31
CA LEU A 56 -3.59 -1.67 -5.04
C LEU A 56 -2.07 -1.56 -5.08
N ARG A 57 -1.54 -0.91 -6.12
CA ARG A 57 -0.08 -0.77 -6.23
C ARG A 57 0.51 0.04 -5.10
N SER A 58 -0.16 1.11 -4.71
CA SER A 58 0.30 1.93 -3.59
C SER A 58 0.23 1.16 -2.28
N ALA A 59 -0.83 0.40 -2.08
CA ALA A 59 -0.97 -0.42 -0.88
C ALA A 59 0.13 -1.49 -0.84
N LEU A 60 0.47 -2.07 -1.99
CA LEU A 60 1.56 -3.06 -2.03
C LEU A 60 2.89 -2.45 -1.64
N SER A 61 3.20 -1.26 -2.17
CA SER A 61 4.45 -0.59 -1.83
C SER A 61 4.51 -0.30 -0.32
N LEU A 62 3.42 0.19 0.24
CA LEU A 62 3.39 0.48 1.68
C LEU A 62 3.49 -0.80 2.51
N ALA A 63 2.78 -1.84 2.10
CA ALA A 63 2.83 -3.11 2.84
C ALA A 63 4.23 -3.70 2.83
N ARG A 64 4.92 -3.64 1.68
CA ARG A 64 6.30 -4.12 1.61
C ARG A 64 7.22 -3.34 2.53
N LEU A 65 7.01 -2.03 2.62
CA LEU A 65 7.79 -1.22 3.54
C LEU A 65 7.53 -1.64 4.99
N ARG A 66 6.28 -1.89 5.35
CA ARG A 66 5.94 -2.35 6.70
C ARG A 66 6.65 -3.66 7.04
N VAL A 67 6.69 -4.59 6.07
CA VAL A 67 7.40 -5.86 6.30
C VAL A 67 8.88 -5.60 6.58
N ARG A 68 9.50 -4.70 5.81
CA ARG A 68 10.90 -4.35 6.02
C ARG A 68 11.14 -3.73 7.38
N GLN A 69 10.14 -3.04 7.91
CA GLN A 69 10.22 -2.39 9.23
C GLN A 69 9.88 -3.36 10.37
N GLY A 70 9.61 -4.60 10.04
CA GLY A 70 9.20 -5.59 11.06
C GLY A 70 7.77 -5.44 11.51
N ARG A 71 6.95 -4.77 10.72
CA ARG A 71 5.57 -4.47 11.09
C ARG A 71 4.60 -5.28 10.23
N ARG A 72 4.72 -6.59 10.32
CA ARG A 72 3.91 -7.48 9.50
C ARG A 72 2.43 -7.44 9.87
N ASP A 73 2.13 -7.04 11.10
CA ASP A 73 0.74 -6.90 11.54
C ASP A 73 -0.01 -5.83 10.75
N ASP A 74 0.71 -4.89 10.15
CA ASP A 74 0.11 -3.80 9.41
C ASP A 74 -0.25 -4.19 7.97
N VAL A 75 0.22 -5.33 7.49
CA VAL A 75 0.00 -5.73 6.10
C VAL A 75 -1.47 -5.93 5.79
N ARG A 76 -2.17 -6.68 6.63
CA ARG A 76 -3.58 -6.97 6.39
C ARG A 76 -4.46 -5.73 6.42
N PRO A 77 -4.34 -4.83 7.40
CA PRO A 77 -5.14 -3.60 7.37
C PRO A 77 -4.90 -2.75 6.14
N ILE A 78 -3.71 -2.83 5.55
CA ILE A 78 -3.38 -2.03 4.37
C ILE A 78 -3.91 -2.70 3.10
N LEU A 79 -3.69 -4.00 2.95
CA LEU A 79 -3.98 -4.70 1.70
C LEU A 79 -5.37 -5.28 1.58
N ALA A 80 -5.93 -5.80 2.67
CA ALA A 80 -7.21 -6.49 2.58
C ALA A 80 -8.33 -5.59 2.06
N PRO A 81 -8.44 -4.33 2.52
CA PRO A 81 -9.55 -3.50 2.03
C PRO A 81 -9.54 -3.30 0.53
N VAL A 82 -8.37 -3.07 -0.07
CA VAL A 82 -8.32 -2.85 -1.51
C VAL A 82 -8.43 -4.18 -2.27
N TYR A 83 -7.81 -5.23 -1.74
CA TYR A 83 -7.86 -6.53 -2.39
C TYR A 83 -9.31 -7.00 -2.55
N HIS A 84 -10.12 -6.80 -1.53
CA HIS A 84 -11.50 -7.26 -1.54
C HIS A 84 -12.43 -6.40 -2.39
N LYS A 85 -11.95 -5.28 -2.91
CA LYS A 85 -12.72 -4.49 -3.86
C LYS A 85 -12.68 -5.07 -5.27
N PHE A 86 -11.73 -5.95 -5.55
CA PHE A 86 -11.59 -6.52 -6.89
C PHE A 86 -12.57 -7.66 -7.09
N THR A 87 -13.17 -7.70 -8.29
CA THR A 87 -14.07 -8.76 -8.67
C THR A 87 -13.52 -9.59 -9.81
N GLU A 88 -12.40 -9.18 -10.38
CA GLU A 88 -11.75 -9.90 -11.47
C GLU A 88 -10.29 -9.48 -11.52
N GLY A 89 -9.53 -10.06 -12.44
CA GLY A 89 -8.13 -9.71 -12.61
C GLY A 89 -7.23 -10.30 -11.55
N PHE A 90 -7.66 -11.39 -10.91
CA PHE A 90 -6.89 -11.98 -9.82
C PHE A 90 -5.59 -12.63 -10.28
N GLU A 91 -5.39 -12.75 -11.59
CA GLU A 91 -4.18 -13.36 -12.11
C GLU A 91 -3.11 -12.34 -12.47
N THR A 92 -3.37 -11.06 -12.31
CA THR A 92 -2.35 -10.06 -12.55
C THR A 92 -1.23 -10.21 -11.51
N ALA A 93 -0.04 -9.71 -11.88
CA ALA A 93 1.11 -9.81 -10.97
C ALA A 93 0.82 -9.11 -9.65
N ASP A 94 0.18 -7.94 -9.70
CA ASP A 94 -0.10 -7.18 -8.48
C ASP A 94 -1.11 -7.91 -7.59
N MET A 95 -2.13 -8.51 -8.17
CA MET A 95 -3.11 -9.25 -7.38
C MET A 95 -2.51 -10.51 -6.78
N ARG A 96 -1.64 -11.19 -7.53
CA ARG A 96 -0.97 -12.36 -6.98
C ARG A 96 -0.03 -11.98 -5.85
N ALA A 97 0.67 -10.86 -6.00
CA ALA A 97 1.55 -10.37 -4.94
C ALA A 97 0.75 -10.02 -3.68
N ALA A 98 -0.37 -9.35 -3.85
CA ALA A 98 -1.22 -8.99 -2.72
C ALA A 98 -1.75 -10.23 -2.02
N ARG A 99 -2.20 -11.21 -2.79
CA ARG A 99 -2.70 -12.45 -2.20
C ARG A 99 -1.61 -13.17 -1.41
N ALA A 100 -0.41 -13.25 -1.97
CA ALA A 100 0.69 -13.91 -1.28
C ALA A 100 1.03 -13.22 0.03
N MET A 101 1.04 -11.90 0.02
CA MET A 101 1.33 -11.16 1.24
C MET A 101 0.24 -11.33 2.28
N LEU A 102 -1.02 -11.36 1.84
CA LEU A 102 -2.14 -11.57 2.76
C LEU A 102 -2.10 -12.96 3.37
N GLU A 103 -1.73 -13.96 2.58
CA GLU A 103 -1.67 -15.33 3.08
C GLU A 103 -0.56 -15.52 4.08
N SER A 104 0.53 -14.77 3.96
CA SER A 104 1.66 -14.89 4.86
C SER A 104 1.59 -13.93 6.04
N ALA A 105 0.63 -12.99 6.03
CA ALA A 105 0.52 -12.01 7.08
C ALA A 105 -0.20 -12.60 8.30
N PRO A 106 0.17 -12.15 9.51
CA PRO A 106 -0.55 -12.61 10.68
C PRO A 106 -1.98 -12.10 10.67
N PRO A 107 -2.90 -12.80 11.35
CA PRO A 107 -4.27 -12.33 11.43
C PRO A 107 -4.30 -10.98 12.16
N ARG A 108 -5.29 -10.17 11.79
CA ARG A 108 -5.46 -8.88 12.43
C ARG A 108 -5.76 -9.05 13.90
N ARG A 109 -5.09 -8.28 14.73
CA ARG A 109 -5.37 -8.25 16.14
C ARG A 109 -6.59 -7.38 16.40
N ILE A 110 -7.47 -7.89 17.22
CA ILE A 110 -8.65 -7.15 17.63
C ILE A 110 -8.67 -7.11 19.14
N GLY A 111 -8.73 -5.96 19.67
CA GLY A 111 -8.70 -5.80 21.11
C GLY A 111 -7.39 -6.22 21.67
N ALA A 112 -6.77 -6.46 21.48
CA ALA A 112 -5.58 -6.80 21.95
C ALA A 112 -5.10 -7.69 22.74
N PRO A 113 -5.40 -7.86 22.98
CA PRO A 113 -4.84 -8.47 23.34
C PRO A 113 -4.57 -9.19 23.71
N VAL A 114 -4.82 -9.37 23.68
CA VAL A 114 -4.58 -10.09 23.97
C VAL A 114 -3.98 -10.72 24.06
N LYS A 115 -4.05 -10.99 24.06
CA LYS A 115 -3.51 -11.75 24.12
C LYS A 115 -2.78 -12.15 24.26
N LYS A 116 -2.87 -12.14 24.49
CA LYS A 116 -2.20 -12.59 24.65
C LYS A 116 -1.61 -13.08 24.71
N ALA A 117 -1.74 -13.18 24.86
CA ALA A 117 -1.20 -13.68 24.98
C ALA A 117 -0.82 -14.05 24.90
N SER A 118 -0.96 -14.22 24.91
CA SER A 118 -0.62 -14.70 24.87
C SER A 118 -0.34 -14.90 24.85
#